data_590cf8a44df7923d3429d8bf2237f174
#
_entry.id   590cf8a44df7923d3429d8bf2237f174
#
_cell.length_a   1.000
_cell.length_b   1.000
_cell.length_c   1.000
_cell.angle_alpha   90.00
_cell.angle_beta   90.00
_cell.angle_gamma   90.00
#
_symmetry.space_group_name_H-M   'P 1'
#
loop_
_entity.id
_entity.type
_entity.pdbx_description
1 polymer ?
#
loop_
_entity_poly.entity_id
_entity_poly.type
_entity_poly.pdbx_seq_one_letter_code
_entity_poly.pdbx_strand_id
1 'polypeptide(L)'
;NKLLEASRKYDRKIVVCHVLRYTPFFSKIKEIISEGTIGDVVTIQAIENVGYWHQAHSFVRGNWRNSNTTSPMCLQKTCHDFDLYLWLADKTPKRVSSMGDTYFFKEACAPEGAALRCMDGCKAKGNCPFDAEKIYITNKRTGIAQGNTEWPVDVLTIHPTEESIYEAIKTGPYGRCVFHCDNNVVDHQITNI
;
A
#
# COMPACT_ATOMS: atom_id res chain seq x y z
N ASN A 1 8.44 20.26 -7.39
CA ASN A 1 9.50 21.22 -7.72
C ASN A 1 10.01 22.03 -6.52
N LYS A 2 9.15 22.40 -5.54
CA LYS A 2 9.57 23.16 -4.34
C LYS A 2 10.74 22.51 -3.58
N LEU A 3 10.77 21.20 -3.44
CA LEU A 3 11.88 20.49 -2.79
C LEU A 3 13.17 20.62 -3.58
N LEU A 4 13.12 20.50 -4.91
CA LEU A 4 14.29 20.66 -5.76
C LEU A 4 14.81 22.10 -5.75
N GLU A 5 13.92 23.08 -5.76
CA GLU A 5 14.27 24.50 -5.62
C GLU A 5 14.92 24.78 -4.26
N ALA A 6 14.36 24.25 -3.17
CA ALA A 6 14.94 24.36 -1.84
C ALA A 6 16.31 23.69 -1.74
N SER A 7 16.47 22.50 -2.32
CA SER A 7 17.75 21.80 -2.39
C SER A 7 18.83 22.69 -3.04
N ARG A 8 18.53 23.28 -4.17
CA ARG A 8 19.46 24.17 -4.88
C ARG A 8 19.73 25.47 -4.10
N LYS A 9 18.68 26.09 -3.56
CA LYS A 9 18.78 27.36 -2.82
C LYS A 9 19.64 27.24 -1.57
N TYR A 10 19.53 26.11 -0.86
CA TYR A 10 20.20 25.90 0.43
C TYR A 10 21.41 24.98 0.34
N ASP A 11 21.78 24.57 -0.88
CA ASP A 11 22.86 23.59 -1.13
C ASP A 11 22.73 22.34 -0.26
N ARG A 12 21.56 21.73 -0.29
CA ARG A 12 21.27 20.48 0.46
C ARG A 12 20.89 19.36 -0.50
N LYS A 13 21.43 18.18 -0.26
CA LYS A 13 21.14 17.00 -1.05
C LYS A 13 19.77 16.43 -0.69
N ILE A 14 19.02 16.00 -1.70
CA ILE A 14 17.79 15.20 -1.56
C ILE A 14 18.07 13.87 -2.21
N VAL A 15 17.80 12.78 -1.47
CA VAL A 15 17.90 11.42 -1.98
C VAL A 15 16.53 10.79 -1.95
N VAL A 16 16.07 10.29 -3.11
CA VAL A 16 14.86 9.48 -3.21
C VAL A 16 15.27 8.02 -3.09
N CYS A 17 14.84 7.38 -2.02
CA CYS A 17 15.25 6.01 -1.71
C CYS A 17 14.27 5.00 -2.31
N HIS A 18 14.47 4.60 -3.56
CA HIS A 18 13.78 3.49 -4.18
C HIS A 18 14.42 2.16 -3.73
N VAL A 19 14.09 1.75 -2.50
CA VAL A 19 14.76 0.67 -1.75
C VAL A 19 14.80 -0.68 -2.47
N LEU A 20 13.84 -0.96 -3.32
CA LEU A 20 13.73 -2.25 -4.02
C LEU A 20 14.92 -2.52 -4.95
N ARG A 21 15.55 -1.49 -5.54
CA ARG A 21 16.76 -1.64 -6.35
C ARG A 21 17.93 -2.26 -5.58
N TYR A 22 17.97 -2.06 -4.25
CA TYR A 22 19.05 -2.52 -3.37
C TYR A 22 18.76 -3.88 -2.73
N THR A 23 17.63 -4.50 -3.05
CA THR A 23 17.35 -5.86 -2.59
C THR A 23 18.18 -6.87 -3.38
N PRO A 24 18.64 -7.97 -2.76
CA PRO A 24 19.41 -9.00 -3.45
C PRO A 24 18.68 -9.56 -4.69
N PHE A 25 17.36 -9.68 -4.62
CA PHE A 25 16.53 -10.19 -5.72
C PHE A 25 16.59 -9.28 -6.95
N PHE A 26 16.24 -8.00 -6.81
CA PHE A 26 16.22 -7.08 -7.96
C PHE A 26 17.63 -6.72 -8.46
N SER A 27 18.61 -6.63 -7.55
CA SER A 27 20.01 -6.46 -7.94
C SER A 27 20.51 -7.62 -8.81
N LYS A 28 20.15 -8.87 -8.48
CA LYS A 28 20.51 -10.03 -9.29
C LYS A 28 19.83 -10.05 -10.64
N ILE A 29 18.55 -9.65 -10.73
CA ILE A 29 17.88 -9.49 -12.03
C ILE A 29 18.61 -8.45 -12.90
N LYS A 30 18.98 -7.31 -12.33
CA LYS A 30 19.71 -6.26 -13.05
C LYS A 30 21.08 -6.74 -13.53
N GLU A 31 21.81 -7.49 -12.72
CA GLU A 31 23.09 -8.12 -13.08
C GLU A 31 22.92 -9.03 -14.29
N ILE A 32 21.97 -9.98 -14.25
CA ILE A 32 21.70 -10.92 -15.35
C ILE A 32 21.39 -10.18 -16.66
N ILE A 33 20.58 -9.12 -16.59
CA ILE A 33 20.26 -8.28 -17.75
C ILE A 33 21.51 -7.57 -18.25
N SER A 34 22.30 -6.97 -17.36
CA SER A 34 23.48 -6.17 -17.71
C SER A 34 24.63 -7.00 -18.29
N GLU A 35 24.76 -8.26 -17.89
CA GLU A 35 25.70 -9.24 -18.43
C GLU A 35 25.28 -9.78 -19.80
N GLY A 36 24.08 -9.45 -20.26
CA GLY A 36 23.55 -9.94 -21.53
C GLY A 36 23.17 -11.43 -21.53
N THR A 37 23.09 -12.07 -20.36
CA THR A 37 22.81 -13.51 -20.21
C THR A 37 21.51 -13.93 -20.88
N ILE A 38 20.50 -13.04 -20.89
CA ILE A 38 19.19 -13.26 -21.50
C ILE A 38 18.99 -12.47 -22.81
N GLY A 39 20.05 -11.83 -23.31
CA GLY A 39 19.96 -10.93 -24.46
C GLY A 39 19.24 -9.60 -24.13
N ASP A 40 18.71 -8.95 -25.15
CA ASP A 40 18.02 -7.67 -25.01
C ASP A 40 16.64 -7.82 -24.38
N VAL A 41 16.31 -6.92 -23.47
CA VAL A 41 14.96 -6.85 -22.90
C VAL A 41 14.00 -6.21 -23.92
N VAL A 42 13.10 -7.01 -24.44
CA VAL A 42 12.07 -6.58 -25.41
C VAL A 42 10.77 -6.16 -24.71
N THR A 43 10.36 -6.88 -23.67
CA THR A 43 9.12 -6.64 -22.95
C THR A 43 9.29 -7.00 -21.48
N ILE A 44 8.69 -6.22 -20.60
CA ILE A 44 8.54 -6.55 -19.18
C ILE A 44 7.04 -6.64 -18.90
N GLN A 45 6.60 -7.77 -18.37
CA GLN A 45 5.28 -7.94 -17.80
C GLN A 45 5.42 -8.19 -16.30
N ALA A 46 4.76 -7.36 -15.51
CA ALA A 46 4.84 -7.46 -14.06
C ALA A 46 3.46 -7.30 -13.42
N ILE A 47 3.28 -7.97 -12.28
CA ILE A 47 2.05 -7.93 -11.51
C ILE A 47 2.43 -7.69 -10.05
N GLU A 48 1.90 -6.62 -9.47
CA GLU A 48 2.01 -6.31 -8.05
C GLU A 48 0.68 -6.64 -7.34
N ASN A 49 0.65 -7.76 -6.67
CA ASN A 49 -0.51 -8.19 -5.88
C ASN A 49 -0.35 -7.71 -4.43
N VAL A 50 -0.93 -6.56 -4.12
CA VAL A 50 -0.97 -6.05 -2.75
C VAL A 50 -1.84 -6.98 -1.88
N GLY A 51 -1.30 -7.45 -0.76
CA GLY A 51 -2.06 -8.31 0.16
C GLY A 51 -3.34 -7.64 0.66
N TYR A 52 -4.44 -8.39 0.77
CA TYR A 52 -5.77 -7.88 1.11
C TYR A 52 -5.81 -7.01 2.39
N TRP A 53 -5.10 -7.44 3.43
CA TRP A 53 -5.00 -6.71 4.70
C TRP A 53 -4.14 -5.44 4.57
N HIS A 54 -3.09 -5.47 3.73
CA HIS A 54 -2.25 -4.32 3.43
C HIS A 54 -3.04 -3.26 2.66
N GLN A 55 -3.79 -3.66 1.65
CA GLN A 55 -4.70 -2.76 0.92
C GLN A 55 -5.70 -2.11 1.90
N ALA A 56 -6.37 -2.91 2.71
CA ALA A 56 -7.32 -2.43 3.71
C ALA A 56 -6.68 -1.47 4.73
N HIS A 57 -5.48 -1.80 5.20
CA HIS A 57 -4.75 -1.00 6.18
C HIS A 57 -4.31 0.34 5.61
N SER A 58 -3.55 0.34 4.52
CA SER A 58 -2.88 1.53 4.01
C SER A 58 -3.76 2.41 3.12
N PHE A 59 -4.51 1.78 2.22
CA PHE A 59 -5.15 2.47 1.08
C PHE A 59 -6.67 2.56 1.18
N VAL A 60 -7.27 1.96 2.23
CA VAL A 60 -8.71 2.07 2.49
C VAL A 60 -8.99 2.76 3.82
N ARG A 61 -8.36 2.35 4.92
CA ARG A 61 -8.51 2.93 6.27
C ARG A 61 -7.48 4.01 6.58
N GLY A 62 -6.26 3.78 6.11
CA GLY A 62 -5.07 4.53 6.48
C GLY A 62 -4.90 5.87 5.79
N ASN A 63 -3.76 6.48 6.02
CA ASN A 63 -3.45 7.83 5.55
C ASN A 63 -3.38 7.96 4.03
N TRP A 64 -3.14 6.86 3.31
CA TRP A 64 -2.99 6.83 1.85
C TRP A 64 -4.32 6.58 1.10
N ARG A 65 -5.45 6.59 1.79
CA ARG A 65 -6.76 6.22 1.25
C ARG A 65 -7.39 7.24 0.29
N ASN A 66 -7.00 8.51 0.39
CA ASN A 66 -7.65 9.58 -0.35
C ASN A 66 -6.63 10.44 -1.11
N SER A 67 -6.72 10.42 -2.42
CA SER A 67 -5.80 11.11 -3.32
C SER A 67 -5.90 12.64 -3.24
N ASN A 68 -7.02 13.18 -2.74
CA ASN A 68 -7.19 14.62 -2.56
C ASN A 68 -6.37 15.16 -1.37
N THR A 69 -6.11 14.32 -0.37
CA THR A 69 -5.35 14.69 0.83
C THR A 69 -3.91 14.18 0.81
N THR A 70 -3.62 13.19 -0.02
CA THR A 70 -2.28 12.59 -0.17
C THR A 70 -1.84 12.58 -1.63
N SER A 71 -1.98 11.47 -2.32
CA SER A 71 -1.65 11.32 -3.74
C SER A 71 -2.32 10.07 -4.33
N PRO A 72 -2.41 9.93 -5.65
CA PRO A 72 -2.93 8.72 -6.27
C PRO A 72 -2.01 7.50 -6.07
N MET A 73 -2.53 6.29 -6.23
CA MET A 73 -1.82 5.01 -6.04
C MET A 73 -0.49 4.96 -6.81
N CYS A 74 -0.45 5.52 -8.01
CA CYS A 74 0.76 5.55 -8.84
C CYS A 74 1.94 6.33 -8.22
N LEU A 75 1.68 7.25 -7.31
CA LEU A 75 2.71 7.99 -6.58
C LEU A 75 2.97 7.44 -5.17
N GLN A 76 1.98 6.79 -4.56
CA GLN A 76 2.10 6.29 -3.20
C GLN A 76 2.79 4.92 -3.15
N LYS A 77 2.43 4.02 -4.05
CA LYS A 77 2.83 2.61 -4.03
C LYS A 77 3.51 2.18 -5.33
N THR A 78 2.85 2.36 -6.48
CA THR A 78 3.38 1.84 -7.75
C THR A 78 4.52 2.68 -8.32
N CYS A 79 4.90 3.77 -7.66
CA CYS A 79 6.16 4.47 -7.97
C CYS A 79 7.39 3.56 -7.82
N HIS A 80 7.36 2.60 -6.90
CA HIS A 80 8.41 1.59 -6.77
C HIS A 80 8.49 0.68 -7.99
N ASP A 81 7.34 0.27 -8.51
CA ASP A 81 7.24 -0.62 -9.67
C ASP A 81 7.72 0.09 -10.93
N PHE A 82 7.25 1.32 -11.16
CA PHE A 82 7.70 2.15 -12.30
C PHE A 82 9.20 2.40 -12.26
N ASP A 83 9.74 2.69 -11.08
CA ASP A 83 11.17 2.87 -10.88
C ASP A 83 11.95 1.62 -11.26
N LEU A 84 11.52 0.45 -10.80
CA LEU A 84 12.14 -0.83 -11.13
C LEU A 84 12.11 -1.12 -12.62
N TYR A 85 10.96 -0.95 -13.27
CA TYR A 85 10.83 -1.30 -14.70
C TYR A 85 11.70 -0.41 -15.57
N LEU A 86 11.75 0.90 -15.30
CA LEU A 86 12.61 1.83 -16.00
C LEU A 86 14.10 1.53 -15.77
N TRP A 87 14.47 1.20 -14.54
CA TRP A 87 15.83 0.82 -14.18
C TRP A 87 16.26 -0.50 -14.80
N LEU A 88 15.40 -1.51 -14.80
CA LEU A 88 15.70 -2.80 -15.43
C LEU A 88 15.82 -2.68 -16.96
N ALA A 89 14.89 -1.98 -17.60
CA ALA A 89 14.89 -1.78 -19.04
C ALA A 89 16.01 -0.83 -19.53
N ASP A 90 16.52 0.04 -18.67
CA ASP A 90 17.46 1.11 -19.00
C ASP A 90 16.94 2.00 -20.15
N LYS A 91 15.66 2.33 -20.11
CA LYS A 91 14.97 3.10 -21.15
C LYS A 91 14.16 4.23 -20.55
N THR A 92 13.95 5.28 -21.35
CA THR A 92 13.05 6.38 -21.03
C THR A 92 11.70 6.15 -21.69
N PRO A 93 10.58 6.26 -20.93
CA PRO A 93 9.26 6.05 -21.50
C PRO A 93 8.92 7.15 -22.52
N LYS A 94 8.34 6.75 -23.63
CA LYS A 94 7.81 7.67 -24.65
C LYS A 94 6.34 7.96 -24.47
N ARG A 95 5.59 6.99 -23.96
CA ARG A 95 4.15 7.08 -23.72
C ARG A 95 3.81 6.29 -22.47
N VAL A 96 2.82 6.76 -21.74
CA VAL A 96 2.24 6.06 -20.60
C VAL A 96 0.74 6.11 -20.75
N SER A 97 0.09 4.97 -20.53
CA SER A 97 -1.37 4.84 -20.48
C SER A 97 -1.72 4.03 -19.25
N SER A 98 -2.63 4.55 -18.42
CA SER A 98 -3.02 3.88 -17.18
C SER A 98 -4.53 3.99 -16.98
N MET A 99 -5.14 2.89 -16.58
CA MET A 99 -6.56 2.79 -16.24
C MET A 99 -6.69 2.05 -14.91
N GLY A 100 -7.60 2.52 -14.07
CA GLY A 100 -7.88 1.90 -12.77
C GLY A 100 -9.14 2.48 -12.17
N ASP A 101 -9.73 1.77 -11.22
CA ASP A 101 -10.96 2.17 -10.54
C ASP A 101 -10.98 1.61 -9.12
N THR A 102 -11.98 2.04 -8.34
CA THR A 102 -12.36 1.43 -7.07
C THR A 102 -13.54 0.51 -7.32
N TYR A 103 -13.28 -0.77 -7.42
CA TYR A 103 -14.30 -1.77 -7.70
C TYR A 103 -14.87 -2.39 -6.44
N PHE A 104 -14.02 -2.79 -5.50
CA PHE A 104 -14.38 -3.64 -4.37
C PHE A 104 -14.63 -2.85 -3.08
N PHE A 105 -13.76 -1.90 -2.73
CA PHE A 105 -13.83 -1.18 -1.46
C PHE A 105 -14.81 0.01 -1.53
N LYS A 106 -16.09 -0.31 -1.65
CA LYS A 106 -17.21 0.64 -1.73
C LYS A 106 -18.47 0.09 -1.09
N GLU A 107 -19.41 0.93 -0.73
CA GLU A 107 -20.63 0.59 -0.01
C GLU A 107 -21.47 -0.49 -0.69
N ALA A 108 -21.57 -0.45 -2.02
CA ALA A 108 -22.32 -1.44 -2.81
C ALA A 108 -21.76 -2.89 -2.67
N CYS A 109 -20.53 -3.05 -2.20
CA CYS A 109 -19.89 -4.35 -1.96
C CYS A 109 -19.90 -4.75 -0.47
N ALA A 110 -20.55 -3.96 0.39
CA ALA A 110 -20.63 -4.27 1.80
C ALA A 110 -21.45 -5.56 2.02
N PRO A 111 -20.96 -6.51 2.84
CA PRO A 111 -21.77 -7.69 3.17
C PRO A 111 -22.99 -7.28 4.02
N GLU A 112 -24.03 -8.07 3.93
CA GLU A 112 -25.27 -7.83 4.69
C GLU A 112 -24.97 -7.72 6.19
N GLY A 113 -25.52 -6.68 6.82
CA GLY A 113 -25.33 -6.38 8.24
C GLY A 113 -23.96 -5.81 8.59
N ALA A 114 -23.18 -5.35 7.61
CA ALA A 114 -21.96 -4.60 7.86
C ALA A 114 -22.28 -3.28 8.59
N ALA A 115 -21.63 -3.06 9.75
CA ALA A 115 -21.70 -1.80 10.46
C ALA A 115 -20.66 -0.80 9.94
N LEU A 116 -20.77 0.46 10.28
CA LEU A 116 -19.80 1.51 9.92
C LEU A 116 -18.40 1.25 10.50
N ARG A 117 -18.33 0.52 11.61
CA ARG A 117 -17.09 0.09 12.26
C ARG A 117 -17.16 -1.39 12.63
N CYS A 118 -16.01 -2.06 12.63
CA CYS A 118 -15.94 -3.49 12.94
C CYS A 118 -16.43 -3.82 14.36
N MET A 119 -16.31 -2.88 15.30
CA MET A 119 -16.65 -3.08 16.71
C MET A 119 -18.07 -2.65 17.09
N ASP A 120 -18.82 -2.05 16.18
CA ASP A 120 -20.18 -1.52 16.46
C ASP A 120 -21.27 -2.55 16.14
N GLY A 121 -21.09 -3.78 16.58
CA GLY A 121 -22.10 -4.85 16.39
C GLY A 121 -22.20 -5.36 14.95
N CYS A 122 -21.13 -5.29 14.19
CA CYS A 122 -21.08 -5.77 12.79
C CYS A 122 -21.43 -7.26 12.69
N LYS A 123 -22.52 -7.60 12.02
CA LYS A 123 -22.96 -8.99 11.83
C LYS A 123 -22.05 -9.81 10.93
N ALA A 124 -21.31 -9.16 10.04
CA ALA A 124 -20.34 -9.82 9.15
C ALA A 124 -18.99 -10.12 9.82
N LYS A 125 -18.74 -9.68 11.05
CA LYS A 125 -17.45 -9.72 11.75
C LYS A 125 -16.76 -11.08 11.69
N GLY A 126 -17.44 -12.15 12.01
CA GLY A 126 -16.87 -13.50 12.06
C GLY A 126 -16.25 -13.98 10.73
N ASN A 127 -16.86 -13.65 9.61
CA ASN A 127 -16.48 -14.09 8.26
C ASN A 127 -15.74 -13.05 7.44
N CYS A 128 -15.68 -11.79 7.90
CA CYS A 128 -15.03 -10.72 7.17
C CYS A 128 -13.51 -10.85 7.23
N PRO A 129 -12.80 -10.94 6.09
CA PRO A 129 -11.33 -10.98 6.06
C PRO A 129 -10.71 -9.65 6.50
N PHE A 130 -11.48 -8.55 6.42
CA PHE A 130 -11.06 -7.21 6.77
C PHE A 130 -11.44 -6.80 8.21
N ASP A 131 -11.92 -7.73 9.02
CA ASP A 131 -12.21 -7.45 10.44
C ASP A 131 -10.97 -6.88 11.14
N ALA A 132 -11.13 -5.71 11.75
CA ALA A 132 -10.03 -4.99 12.41
C ALA A 132 -9.42 -5.79 13.57
N GLU A 133 -10.24 -6.49 14.37
CA GLU A 133 -9.72 -7.36 15.43
C GLU A 133 -8.88 -8.50 14.85
N LYS A 134 -9.34 -9.11 13.75
CA LYS A 134 -8.53 -10.14 13.09
C LYS A 134 -7.19 -9.56 12.65
N ILE A 135 -7.19 -8.44 11.93
CA ILE A 135 -5.96 -7.89 11.36
C ILE A 135 -4.99 -7.41 12.44
N TYR A 136 -5.47 -6.67 13.43
CA TYR A 136 -4.58 -5.96 14.35
C TYR A 136 -4.38 -6.65 15.70
N ILE A 137 -5.26 -7.60 16.08
CA ILE A 137 -5.15 -8.29 17.36
C ILE A 137 -4.79 -9.76 17.18
N THR A 138 -5.60 -10.55 16.48
CA THR A 138 -5.52 -12.02 16.52
C THR A 138 -4.75 -12.65 15.37
N ASN A 139 -4.49 -11.95 14.27
CA ASN A 139 -3.79 -12.50 13.11
C ASN A 139 -2.36 -12.95 13.49
N LYS A 140 -1.98 -14.16 13.05
CA LYS A 140 -0.66 -14.74 13.35
C LYS A 140 0.54 -13.92 12.87
N ARG A 141 0.36 -13.10 11.84
CA ARG A 141 1.44 -12.32 11.23
C ARG A 141 1.42 -10.83 11.61
N THR A 142 0.23 -10.27 11.78
CA THR A 142 0.05 -8.81 11.89
C THR A 142 -0.52 -8.40 13.26
N GLY A 143 -1.01 -9.34 14.06
CA GLY A 143 -1.71 -9.06 15.30
C GLY A 143 -0.81 -8.91 16.50
N ILE A 144 -1.17 -7.99 17.39
CA ILE A 144 -0.46 -7.71 18.64
C ILE A 144 -0.47 -8.91 19.61
N ALA A 145 -1.54 -9.66 19.69
CA ALA A 145 -1.66 -10.84 20.55
C ALA A 145 -0.70 -11.98 20.18
N GLN A 146 -0.07 -11.90 19.02
CA GLN A 146 1.00 -12.81 18.59
C GLN A 146 2.41 -12.24 18.81
N GLY A 147 2.53 -11.12 19.53
CA GLY A 147 3.80 -10.46 19.82
C GLY A 147 4.27 -9.47 18.75
N ASN A 148 3.46 -9.17 17.72
CA ASN A 148 3.83 -8.15 16.75
C ASN A 148 3.65 -6.75 17.36
N THR A 149 4.75 -6.02 17.51
CA THR A 149 4.79 -4.62 17.95
C THR A 149 5.23 -3.65 16.85
N GLU A 150 5.50 -4.19 15.65
CA GLU A 150 5.90 -3.44 14.46
C GLU A 150 4.71 -3.26 13.51
N TRP A 151 4.99 -2.85 12.28
CA TRP A 151 3.97 -2.67 11.27
C TRP A 151 3.09 -3.92 11.08
N PRO A 152 1.75 -3.79 11.05
CA PRO A 152 0.97 -2.56 10.94
C PRO A 152 0.52 -1.94 12.28
N VAL A 153 0.77 -2.56 13.43
CA VAL A 153 0.20 -2.11 14.72
C VAL A 153 0.83 -0.83 15.27
N ASP A 154 2.12 -0.61 14.99
CA ASP A 154 2.86 0.61 15.37
C ASP A 154 2.33 1.90 14.68
N VAL A 155 1.58 1.74 13.60
CA VAL A 155 0.89 2.86 12.94
C VAL A 155 -0.36 3.29 13.68
N LEU A 156 -0.99 2.40 14.44
CA LEU A 156 -2.20 2.69 15.21
C LEU A 156 -1.90 3.45 16.49
N THR A 157 -0.76 3.14 17.10
CA THR A 157 -0.33 3.76 18.38
C THR A 157 1.20 3.69 18.49
N ILE A 158 1.80 4.70 19.13
CA ILE A 158 3.27 4.80 19.33
C ILE A 158 3.80 3.68 20.22
N HIS A 159 3.00 3.25 21.19
CA HIS A 159 3.36 2.14 22.10
C HIS A 159 2.31 1.04 21.98
N PRO A 160 2.48 0.10 21.02
CA PRO A 160 1.52 -0.97 20.80
C PRO A 160 1.45 -1.92 22.00
N THR A 161 0.27 -1.98 22.61
CA THR A 161 -0.16 -3.01 23.56
C THR A 161 -1.51 -3.53 23.08
N GLU A 162 -1.93 -4.69 23.53
CA GLU A 162 -3.22 -5.26 23.15
C GLU A 162 -4.36 -4.28 23.48
N GLU A 163 -4.30 -3.66 24.65
CA GLU A 163 -5.25 -2.69 25.15
C GLU A 163 -5.26 -1.39 24.32
N SER A 164 -4.10 -0.84 23.99
CA SER A 164 -3.99 0.39 23.19
C SER A 164 -4.41 0.17 21.73
N ILE A 165 -4.14 -1.00 21.16
CA ILE A 165 -4.61 -1.36 19.83
C ILE A 165 -6.12 -1.55 19.82
N TYR A 166 -6.69 -2.20 20.86
CA TYR A 166 -8.14 -2.37 20.98
C TYR A 166 -8.84 -1.00 21.02
N GLU A 167 -8.35 -0.06 21.82
CA GLU A 167 -8.92 1.30 21.87
C GLU A 167 -8.73 2.05 20.55
N ALA A 168 -7.57 1.91 19.90
CA ALA A 168 -7.30 2.54 18.62
C ALA A 168 -8.22 2.03 17.48
N ILE A 169 -8.58 0.76 17.45
CA ILE A 169 -9.54 0.23 16.46
C ILE A 169 -10.99 0.55 16.83
N LYS A 170 -11.29 0.74 18.10
CA LYS A 170 -12.61 1.13 18.56
C LYS A 170 -12.97 2.57 18.14
N THR A 171 -12.04 3.49 18.30
CA THR A 171 -12.31 4.93 18.12
C THR A 171 -11.65 5.50 16.85
N GLY A 172 -10.49 5.01 16.48
CA GLY A 172 -9.65 5.55 15.41
C GLY A 172 -10.02 5.06 13.99
N PRO A 173 -9.29 5.54 12.96
CA PRO A 173 -9.62 5.26 11.57
C PRO A 173 -9.49 3.78 11.18
N TYR A 174 -8.61 3.04 11.84
CA TYR A 174 -8.31 1.66 11.48
C TYR A 174 -9.38 0.64 11.86
N GLY A 175 -10.34 1.03 12.70
CA GLY A 175 -11.51 0.21 13.01
C GLY A 175 -12.73 0.43 12.12
N ARG A 176 -12.67 1.37 11.15
CA ARG A 176 -13.76 1.60 10.20
C ARG A 176 -13.99 0.39 9.30
N CYS A 177 -15.21 0.20 8.87
CA CYS A 177 -15.53 -0.77 7.85
C CYS A 177 -14.89 -0.36 6.52
N VAL A 178 -14.19 -1.28 5.84
CA VAL A 178 -13.52 -1.00 4.56
C VAL A 178 -14.48 -0.63 3.44
N PHE A 179 -15.75 -0.98 3.58
CA PHE A 179 -16.81 -0.67 2.59
C PHE A 179 -17.47 0.69 2.83
N HIS A 180 -17.20 1.33 3.97
CA HIS A 180 -17.76 2.63 4.37
C HIS A 180 -16.67 3.68 4.64
N CYS A 181 -15.49 3.50 4.06
CA CYS A 181 -14.42 4.49 4.11
C CYS A 181 -14.57 5.55 2.99
N ASP A 182 -13.88 6.66 3.18
CA ASP A 182 -13.77 7.77 2.24
C ASP A 182 -12.57 7.61 1.27
N ASN A 183 -12.21 6.36 0.96
CA ASN A 183 -11.15 6.03 0.02
C ASN A 183 -11.58 6.31 -1.42
N ASN A 184 -10.66 6.86 -2.21
CA ASN A 184 -10.83 7.11 -3.63
C ASN A 184 -9.58 6.71 -4.45
N VAL A 185 -8.60 6.07 -3.83
CA VAL A 185 -7.49 5.47 -4.55
C VAL A 185 -7.93 4.15 -5.17
N VAL A 186 -7.37 3.82 -6.31
CA VAL A 186 -7.74 2.62 -7.05
C VAL A 186 -7.42 1.34 -6.27
N ASP A 187 -8.26 0.32 -6.38
CA ASP A 187 -8.01 -1.02 -5.85
C ASP A 187 -7.53 -2.02 -6.93
N HIS A 188 -7.62 -1.61 -8.19
CA HIS A 188 -7.02 -2.29 -9.32
C HIS A 188 -6.58 -1.27 -10.38
N GLN A 189 -5.48 -1.57 -11.06
CA GLN A 189 -4.88 -0.69 -12.06
C GLN A 189 -4.11 -1.51 -13.09
N ILE A 190 -4.19 -1.08 -14.34
CA ILE A 190 -3.30 -1.54 -15.40
C ILE A 190 -2.55 -0.34 -15.99
N THR A 191 -1.28 -0.51 -16.24
CA THR A 191 -0.44 0.56 -16.83
C THR A 191 0.43 -0.01 -17.93
N ASN A 192 0.44 0.65 -19.08
CA ASN A 192 1.34 0.40 -20.18
C ASN A 192 2.33 1.57 -20.28
N ILE A 193 3.60 1.24 -20.42
CA ILE A 193 4.71 2.21 -20.48
C ILE A 193 5.49 1.97 -21.77
#